data_3e613028d3e684cd7c18e518280a79e0
#
_entry.id   3e613028d3e684cd7c18e518280a79e0
#
_cell.length_a   1.000
_cell.length_b   1.000
_cell.length_c   1.000
_cell.angle_alpha   90.00
_cell.angle_beta   90.00
_cell.angle_gamma   90.00
#
_symmetry.space_group_name_H-M   'P 1'
#
loop_
_entity.id
_entity.type
_entity.pdbx_description
1 polymer ?
#
loop_
_entity_poly.entity_id
_entity_poly.type
_entity_poly.pdbx_seq_one_letter_code
_entity_poly.pdbx_strand_id
1 'polypeptide(L)'
;AAMDKIAEKLKAFIDTHPLDLGDSDCETVLDQLYQAYAESHESDPPEIRDSFKELDELLGALPLDDNNAVFNLCCSLCTAYERKAFQDGVQYGAHLMKELL
;
A
#
# COMPACT_ATOMS: atom_id res chain seq x y z
N ALA A 1 -25.67 -7.43 -16.61
CA ALA A 1 -25.72 -7.07 -15.19
C ALA A 1 -24.56 -6.18 -14.80
N ALA A 2 -24.74 -5.35 -13.77
CA ALA A 2 -23.71 -4.41 -13.31
C ALA A 2 -22.41 -5.11 -12.86
N MET A 3 -22.53 -6.33 -12.33
CA MET A 3 -21.38 -7.12 -11.87
C MET A 3 -20.47 -7.56 -13.03
N ASP A 4 -21.03 -7.88 -14.18
CA ASP A 4 -20.26 -8.26 -15.37
C ASP A 4 -19.42 -7.09 -15.89
N LYS A 5 -19.97 -5.88 -15.83
CA LYS A 5 -19.23 -4.66 -16.22
C LYS A 5 -18.08 -4.36 -15.28
N ILE A 6 -18.25 -4.63 -13.98
CA ILE A 6 -17.19 -4.46 -12.99
C ILE A 6 -16.05 -5.46 -13.25
N ALA A 7 -16.40 -6.73 -13.50
CA ALA A 7 -15.41 -7.75 -13.82
C ALA A 7 -14.63 -7.41 -15.09
N GLU A 8 -15.31 -6.94 -16.15
CA GLU A 8 -14.66 -6.49 -17.38
C GLU A 8 -13.71 -5.33 -17.16
N LYS A 9 -14.12 -4.35 -16.35
CA LYS A 9 -13.28 -3.20 -16.01
C LYS A 9 -12.04 -3.61 -15.23
N LEU A 10 -12.19 -4.53 -14.27
CA LEU A 10 -11.06 -5.06 -13.50
C LEU A 10 -10.08 -5.82 -14.40
N LYS A 11 -10.56 -6.64 -15.31
CA LYS A 11 -9.72 -7.34 -16.28
C LYS A 11 -8.96 -6.36 -17.17
N ALA A 12 -9.66 -5.37 -17.72
CA ALA A 12 -9.04 -4.34 -18.56
C ALA A 12 -7.98 -3.56 -17.79
N PHE A 13 -8.24 -3.21 -16.54
CA PHE A 13 -7.28 -2.54 -15.69
C PHE A 13 -6.03 -3.40 -15.47
N ILE A 14 -6.20 -4.67 -15.13
CA ILE A 14 -5.09 -5.61 -14.92
C ILE A 14 -4.25 -5.76 -16.20
N ASP A 15 -4.90 -5.88 -17.34
CA ASP A 15 -4.22 -6.04 -18.63
C ASP A 15 -3.43 -4.80 -19.06
N THR A 16 -3.92 -3.61 -18.70
CA THR A 16 -3.28 -2.33 -19.03
C THR A 16 -2.26 -1.86 -18.00
N HIS A 17 -2.25 -2.48 -16.82
CA HIS A 17 -1.32 -2.16 -15.74
C HIS A 17 -0.55 -3.42 -15.32
N PRO A 18 0.31 -3.96 -16.21
CA PRO A 18 1.06 -5.17 -15.88
C PRO A 18 1.97 -4.93 -14.70
N LEU A 19 2.00 -5.91 -13.79
CA LEU A 19 2.87 -5.88 -12.64
C LEU A 19 4.25 -6.43 -13.05
N ASP A 20 5.27 -5.63 -12.81
CA ASP A 20 6.65 -6.10 -12.96
C ASP A 20 7.03 -6.79 -11.65
N LEU A 21 7.05 -8.12 -11.71
CA LEU A 21 7.38 -8.95 -10.56
C LEU A 21 8.89 -9.24 -10.43
N GLY A 22 9.75 -8.41 -10.98
CA GLY A 22 11.20 -8.59 -11.01
C GLY A 22 11.82 -9.41 -9.87
N ASP A 23 13.12 -9.61 -9.92
CA ASP A 23 13.87 -10.38 -8.91
C ASP A 23 13.77 -9.70 -7.54
N SER A 24 12.87 -10.14 -6.70
CA SER A 24 12.76 -9.67 -5.32
C SER A 24 13.08 -10.82 -4.36
N ASP A 25 13.72 -10.48 -3.24
CA ASP A 25 14.01 -11.43 -2.15
C ASP A 25 12.75 -11.76 -1.31
N CYS A 26 11.57 -11.40 -1.80
CA CYS A 26 10.32 -11.64 -1.10
C CYS A 26 9.93 -13.11 -1.12
N GLU A 27 9.49 -13.63 0.02
CA GLU A 27 9.18 -15.05 0.20
C GLU A 27 7.90 -15.47 -0.51
N THR A 28 6.94 -14.56 -0.68
CA THR A 28 5.62 -14.89 -1.25
C THR A 28 5.30 -14.01 -2.45
N VAL A 29 4.35 -14.49 -3.28
CA VAL A 29 3.82 -13.70 -4.39
C VAL A 29 3.19 -12.39 -3.90
N LEU A 30 2.50 -12.43 -2.76
CA LEU A 30 1.91 -11.22 -2.17
C LEU A 30 2.98 -10.20 -1.78
N ASP A 31 4.09 -10.64 -1.25
CA ASP A 31 5.21 -9.75 -0.92
C ASP A 31 5.83 -9.14 -2.18
N GLN A 32 5.97 -9.92 -3.25
CA GLN A 32 6.45 -9.43 -4.53
C GLN A 32 5.52 -8.39 -5.13
N LEU A 33 4.22 -8.62 -5.09
CA LEU A 33 3.21 -7.67 -5.55
C LEU A 33 3.26 -6.36 -4.73
N TYR A 34 3.38 -6.49 -3.41
CA TYR A 34 3.50 -5.32 -2.54
C TYR A 34 4.75 -4.51 -2.86
N GLN A 35 5.88 -5.19 -3.05
CA GLN A 35 7.15 -4.52 -3.38
C GLN A 35 7.03 -3.73 -4.69
N ALA A 36 6.44 -4.33 -5.73
CA ALA A 36 6.21 -3.66 -6.99
C ALA A 36 5.28 -2.44 -6.85
N TYR A 37 4.23 -2.58 -6.05
CA TYR A 37 3.31 -1.49 -5.75
C TYR A 37 4.03 -0.34 -5.02
N ALA A 38 4.79 -0.65 -3.98
CA ALA A 38 5.49 0.35 -3.17
C ALA A 38 6.51 1.13 -4.00
N GLU A 39 7.21 0.46 -4.91
CA GLU A 39 8.19 1.12 -5.80
C GLU A 39 7.54 2.07 -6.80
N SER A 40 6.30 1.82 -7.21
CA SER A 40 5.59 2.62 -8.21
C SER A 40 4.71 3.71 -7.61
N HIS A 41 4.47 3.71 -6.28
CA HIS A 41 3.56 4.65 -5.61
C HIS A 41 4.26 5.35 -4.46
N GLU A 42 5.10 6.33 -4.80
CA GLU A 42 5.91 7.07 -3.81
C GLU A 42 5.21 8.31 -3.25
N SER A 43 4.16 8.81 -3.91
CA SER A 43 3.52 10.05 -3.46
C SER A 43 2.30 9.79 -2.57
N ASP A 44 2.32 10.40 -1.40
CA ASP A 44 1.20 10.33 -0.45
C ASP A 44 0.12 11.35 -0.83
N PRO A 45 -1.16 11.02 -0.60
CA PRO A 45 -2.24 12.00 -0.75
C PRO A 45 -2.10 13.13 0.28
N PRO A 46 -2.74 14.30 0.02
CA PRO A 46 -2.64 15.46 0.91
C PRO A 46 -2.98 15.18 2.37
N GLU A 47 -3.96 14.33 2.64
CA GLU A 47 -4.37 13.97 4.00
C GLU A 47 -3.23 13.31 4.77
N ILE A 48 -2.48 12.44 4.14
CA ILE A 48 -1.35 11.76 4.77
C ILE A 48 -0.20 12.75 4.97
N ARG A 49 0.10 13.57 3.97
CA ARG A 49 1.16 14.59 4.08
C ARG A 49 0.87 15.60 5.18
N ASP A 50 -0.37 16.05 5.29
CA ASP A 50 -0.78 17.01 6.32
C ASP A 50 -0.70 16.38 7.72
N SER A 51 -1.07 15.12 7.86
CA SER A 51 -0.96 14.39 9.12
C SER A 51 0.49 14.22 9.57
N PHE A 52 1.41 13.93 8.65
CA PHE A 52 2.83 13.85 8.96
C PHE A 52 3.41 15.20 9.34
N LYS A 53 2.96 16.27 8.70
CA LYS A 53 3.38 17.63 9.05
C LYS A 53 2.92 18.00 10.46
N GLU A 54 1.69 17.69 10.81
CA GLU A 54 1.16 17.90 12.15
C GLU A 54 1.91 17.08 13.19
N LEU A 55 2.24 15.82 12.86
CA LEU A 55 3.05 14.97 13.71
C LEU A 55 4.43 15.56 13.95
N ASP A 56 5.09 16.07 12.91
CA ASP A 56 6.39 16.74 13.02
C ASP A 56 6.33 17.95 13.95
N GLU A 57 5.28 18.75 13.87
CA GLU A 57 5.09 19.91 14.74
C GLU A 57 4.96 19.49 16.21
N LEU A 58 4.20 18.43 16.48
CA LEU A 58 4.05 17.91 17.84
C LEU A 58 5.36 17.29 18.37
N LEU A 59 6.10 16.58 17.53
CA LEU A 59 7.35 15.97 17.92
C LEU A 59 8.47 16.99 18.14
N GLY A 60 8.35 18.18 17.55
CA GLY A 60 9.32 19.26 17.75
C GLY A 60 9.47 19.72 19.20
N ALA A 61 8.50 19.41 20.07
CA ALA A 61 8.57 19.70 21.50
C ALA A 61 9.39 18.67 22.28
N LEU A 62 9.76 17.53 21.67
CA LEU A 62 10.53 16.47 22.32
C LEU A 62 12.03 16.62 22.07
N PRO A 63 12.88 16.08 22.97
CA PRO A 63 14.31 15.93 22.68
C PRO A 63 14.54 15.20 21.38
N LEU A 64 15.63 15.51 20.67
CA LEU A 64 15.91 14.98 19.33
C LEU A 64 15.87 13.44 19.25
N ASP A 65 16.46 12.78 20.23
CA ASP A 65 16.49 11.31 20.25
C ASP A 65 15.08 10.72 20.40
N ASP A 66 14.25 11.30 21.25
CA ASP A 66 12.87 10.88 21.45
C ASP A 66 12.02 11.18 20.21
N ASN A 67 12.22 12.35 19.61
CA ASN A 67 11.56 12.73 18.37
C ASN A 67 11.85 11.70 17.27
N ASN A 68 13.12 11.36 17.04
CA ASN A 68 13.52 10.40 16.04
C ASN A 68 12.95 9.01 16.32
N ALA A 69 12.96 8.56 17.58
CA ALA A 69 12.43 7.25 17.94
C ALA A 69 10.94 7.15 17.67
N VAL A 70 10.17 8.15 18.07
CA VAL A 70 8.71 8.18 17.83
C VAL A 70 8.41 8.27 16.33
N PHE A 71 9.10 9.14 15.61
CA PHE A 71 8.90 9.28 14.17
C PHE A 71 9.18 7.98 13.42
N ASN A 72 10.30 7.32 13.74
CA ASN A 72 10.68 6.05 13.11
C ASN A 72 9.65 4.95 13.43
N LEU A 73 9.15 4.91 14.65
CA LEU A 73 8.12 3.95 15.03
C LEU A 73 6.83 4.20 14.27
N CYS A 74 6.42 5.44 14.12
CA CYS A 74 5.23 5.80 13.32
C CYS A 74 5.40 5.39 11.86
N CYS A 75 6.56 5.63 11.27
CA CYS A 75 6.84 5.24 9.88
C CYS A 75 6.80 3.71 9.71
N SER A 76 7.38 2.97 10.65
CA SER A 76 7.35 1.51 10.64
C SER A 76 5.93 0.97 10.76
N LEU A 77 5.13 1.57 11.63
CA LEU A 77 3.73 1.18 11.82
C LEU A 77 2.90 1.46 10.55
N CYS A 78 3.09 2.63 9.93
CA CYS A 78 2.41 2.99 8.69
C CYS A 78 2.77 2.00 7.56
N THR A 79 4.04 1.63 7.44
CA THR A 79 4.50 0.67 6.44
C THR A 79 3.90 -0.72 6.68
N ALA A 80 3.83 -1.15 7.94
CA ALA A 80 3.24 -2.44 8.29
C ALA A 80 1.74 -2.48 7.95
N TYR A 81 0.99 -1.43 8.25
CA TYR A 81 -0.42 -1.34 7.90
C TYR A 81 -0.65 -1.21 6.40
N GLU A 82 0.20 -0.47 5.70
CA GLU A 82 0.13 -0.38 4.24
C GLU A 82 0.30 -1.74 3.60
N ARG A 83 1.30 -2.50 4.03
CA ARG A 83 1.54 -3.87 3.55
C ARG A 83 0.34 -4.78 3.85
N LYS A 84 -0.15 -4.74 5.08
CA LYS A 84 -1.32 -5.54 5.48
C LYS A 84 -2.53 -5.20 4.63
N ALA A 85 -2.85 -3.93 4.49
CA ALA A 85 -4.01 -3.48 3.71
C ALA A 85 -3.89 -3.87 2.24
N PHE A 86 -2.70 -3.74 1.67
CA PHE A 86 -2.45 -4.15 0.29
C PHE A 86 -2.66 -5.65 0.10
N GLN A 87 -2.07 -6.47 0.97
CA GLN A 87 -2.18 -7.93 0.87
C GLN A 87 -3.62 -8.40 1.09
N ASP A 88 -4.31 -7.84 2.07
CA ASP A 88 -5.73 -8.13 2.30
C ASP A 88 -6.58 -7.72 1.10
N GLY A 89 -6.29 -6.57 0.51
CA GLY A 89 -6.98 -6.08 -0.69
C GLY A 89 -6.79 -6.98 -1.90
N VAL A 90 -5.56 -7.46 -2.12
CA VAL A 90 -5.27 -8.40 -3.23
C VAL A 90 -6.01 -9.72 -3.03
N GLN A 91 -5.99 -10.26 -1.81
CA GLN A 91 -6.72 -11.50 -1.51
C GLN A 91 -8.22 -11.32 -1.70
N TYR A 92 -8.76 -10.25 -1.18
CA TYR A 92 -10.19 -9.92 -1.33
C TYR A 92 -10.56 -9.75 -2.80
N GLY A 93 -9.74 -9.03 -3.55
CA GLY A 93 -9.94 -8.82 -4.98
C GLY A 93 -9.89 -10.13 -5.76
N ALA A 94 -8.96 -11.02 -5.43
CA ALA A 94 -8.85 -12.34 -6.06
C ALA A 94 -10.10 -13.20 -5.80
N HIS A 95 -10.60 -13.19 -4.58
CA HIS A 95 -11.86 -13.88 -4.25
C HIS A 95 -13.04 -13.29 -5.02
N LEU A 96 -13.12 -11.97 -5.10
CA LEU A 96 -14.17 -11.28 -5.85
C LEU A 96 -14.13 -11.67 -7.33
N MET A 97 -12.96 -11.66 -7.94
CA MET A 97 -12.79 -12.05 -9.34
C MET A 97 -13.18 -13.50 -9.58
N LYS A 98 -12.84 -14.40 -8.66
CA LYS A 98 -13.21 -15.82 -8.75
C LYS A 98 -14.72 -16.01 -8.75
N GLU A 99 -15.45 -15.23 -7.94
CA GLU A 99 -16.90 -15.29 -7.89
C GLU A 99 -17.57 -14.68 -9.13
N LEU A 100 -16.95 -13.63 -9.71
CA LEU A 100 -17.51 -12.90 -10.86
C LEU A 100 -17.20 -13.57 -12.21
N LEU A 101 -16.19 -14.40 -12.26
CA LEU A 101 -15.81 -15.13 -13.49
C LEU A 101 -16.39 -16.54 -13.49
#